data_b06f6d64cd33f693a3ad53524529393d
#
_entry.id   b06f6d64cd33f693a3ad53524529393d
#
_cell.length_a   1.000
_cell.length_b   1.000
_cell.length_c   1.000
_cell.angle_alpha   90.00
_cell.angle_beta   90.00
_cell.angle_gamma   90.00
#
_symmetry.space_group_name_H-M   'P 1'
#
loop_
_entity.id
_entity.type
_entity.pdbx_description
1 polymer ?
#
loop_
_entity_poly.entity_id
_entity_poly.type
_entity_poly.pdbx_seq_one_letter_code
_entity_poly.pdbx_strand_id
1 'polypeptide(L)' 'MSEEELIMLEAQVDMADIISKNPGRELETVSMCFKVIVDSYVAMLGEEDTVKFLKVAVDSVKNGYHTANAENI' A
#
# COMPACT_ATOMS: atom_id res chain seq x y z
N MET A 1 2.31 -4.34 22.37
CA MET A 1 1.70 -4.32 21.02
C MET A 1 0.41 -5.11 21.04
N SER A 2 -0.68 -4.54 20.54
CA SER A 2 -1.96 -5.25 20.48
C SER A 2 -1.95 -6.31 19.37
N GLU A 3 -2.91 -7.22 19.44
CA GLU A 3 -3.07 -8.24 18.39
C GLU A 3 -3.36 -7.60 17.02
N GLU A 4 -4.18 -6.54 16.99
CA GLU A 4 -4.47 -5.83 15.73
C GLU A 4 -3.23 -5.17 15.15
N GLU A 5 -2.42 -4.54 15.99
CA GLU A 5 -1.16 -3.91 15.54
C GLU A 5 -0.20 -4.95 14.98
N LEU A 6 -0.13 -6.13 15.60
CA LEU A 6 0.71 -7.21 15.12
C LEU A 6 0.25 -7.71 13.76
N ILE A 7 -1.06 -7.91 13.57
CA ILE A 7 -1.63 -8.32 12.28
C ILE A 7 -1.29 -7.32 11.19
N MET A 8 -1.42 -6.01 11.47
CA MET A 8 -1.11 -4.96 10.50
C MET A 8 0.37 -4.90 10.18
N LEU A 9 1.23 -5.10 11.18
CA LEU A 9 2.68 -5.14 10.95
C LEU A 9 3.06 -6.34 10.09
N GLU A 10 2.48 -7.51 10.36
CA GLU A 10 2.72 -8.71 9.55
C GLU A 10 2.28 -8.51 8.10
N ALA A 11 1.13 -7.85 7.88
CA ALA A 11 0.66 -7.54 6.53
C ALA A 11 1.65 -6.66 5.78
N GLN A 12 2.22 -5.65 6.44
CA GLN A 12 3.23 -4.77 5.83
C GLN A 12 4.49 -5.56 5.47
N VAL A 13 4.96 -6.41 6.37
CA VAL A 13 6.15 -7.23 6.14
C VAL A 13 5.92 -8.19 4.97
N ASP A 14 4.76 -8.85 4.95
CA ASP A 14 4.41 -9.80 3.89
C ASP A 14 4.34 -9.10 2.53
N MET A 15 3.76 -7.90 2.47
CA MET A 15 3.70 -7.13 1.23
C MET A 15 5.11 -6.73 0.77
N ALA A 16 5.97 -6.29 1.67
CA ALA A 16 7.35 -5.95 1.34
C ALA A 16 8.11 -7.16 0.80
N ASP A 17 7.88 -8.34 1.37
CA ASP A 17 8.48 -9.58 0.88
C ASP A 17 8.02 -9.92 -0.53
N ILE A 18 6.73 -9.76 -0.81
CA ILE A 18 6.18 -9.98 -2.14
C ILE A 18 6.84 -9.05 -3.17
N ILE A 19 6.98 -7.77 -2.81
CA ILE A 19 7.57 -6.76 -3.71
C ILE A 19 9.03 -7.09 -4.00
N SER A 20 9.79 -7.56 -3.02
CA SER A 20 11.21 -7.86 -3.16
C SER A 20 11.51 -9.26 -3.71
N LYS A 21 10.49 -10.08 -3.93
CA LYS A 21 10.65 -11.48 -4.34
C LYS A 21 11.28 -11.66 -5.72
N ASN A 22 11.07 -10.70 -6.62
CA ASN A 22 11.59 -10.77 -7.99
C ASN A 22 12.51 -9.57 -8.24
N PRO A 23 13.81 -9.67 -7.90
CA PRO A 23 14.76 -8.59 -8.10
C PRO A 23 14.82 -8.12 -9.56
N GLY A 24 14.81 -6.81 -9.76
CA GLY A 24 14.78 -6.20 -11.08
C GLY A 24 13.39 -5.98 -11.66
N ARG A 25 12.35 -6.48 -10.99
CA ARG A 25 10.95 -6.32 -11.42
C ARG A 25 10.08 -5.72 -10.32
N GLU A 26 10.69 -4.95 -9.43
CA GLU A 26 9.98 -4.39 -8.26
C GLU A 26 8.86 -3.45 -8.69
N LEU A 27 9.09 -2.59 -9.68
CA LEU A 27 8.07 -1.65 -10.13
C LEU A 27 6.86 -2.36 -10.73
N GLU A 28 7.09 -3.40 -11.54
CA GLU A 28 6.02 -4.20 -12.12
C GLU A 28 5.21 -4.90 -11.02
N THR A 29 5.91 -5.45 -10.03
CA THR A 29 5.27 -6.15 -8.91
C THR A 29 4.44 -5.19 -8.06
N VAL A 30 4.97 -4.02 -7.75
CA VAL A 30 4.24 -2.98 -7.00
C VAL A 30 2.98 -2.57 -7.75
N SER A 31 3.09 -2.39 -9.08
CA SER A 31 1.94 -2.00 -9.89
C SER A 31 0.83 -3.05 -9.87
N MET A 32 1.18 -4.32 -9.89
CA MET A 32 0.19 -5.40 -9.79
C MET A 32 -0.41 -5.49 -8.39
N CYS A 33 0.40 -5.31 -7.35
CA CYS A 33 -0.10 -5.22 -5.97
C CYS A 33 -1.09 -4.08 -5.84
N PHE A 34 -0.79 -2.93 -6.41
CA PHE A 34 -1.67 -1.76 -6.39
C PHE A 34 -3.02 -2.06 -7.04
N LYS A 35 -3.00 -2.73 -8.18
CA LYS A 35 -4.25 -3.13 -8.85
C LYS A 35 -5.11 -4.00 -7.94
N VAL A 36 -4.52 -5.01 -7.31
CA VAL A 36 -5.24 -5.92 -6.40
C VAL A 36 -5.79 -5.15 -5.21
N ILE A 37 -5.01 -4.20 -4.67
CA ILE A 37 -5.43 -3.37 -3.55
C ILE A 37 -6.63 -2.51 -3.94
N VAL A 38 -6.58 -1.86 -5.11
CA VAL A 38 -7.69 -1.04 -5.60
C VAL A 38 -8.94 -1.89 -5.82
N ASP A 39 -8.79 -3.06 -6.46
CA ASP A 39 -9.91 -3.98 -6.67
C ASP A 39 -10.54 -4.38 -5.33
N SER A 40 -9.72 -4.62 -4.31
CA SER A 40 -10.19 -4.98 -2.97
C SER A 40 -10.96 -3.84 -2.30
N TYR A 41 -10.45 -2.61 -2.43
CA TYR A 41 -11.16 -1.43 -1.91
C TYR A 41 -12.52 -1.26 -2.57
N VAL A 42 -12.59 -1.40 -3.89
CA VAL A 42 -13.85 -1.29 -4.63
C VAL A 42 -14.83 -2.37 -4.16
N ALA A 43 -14.35 -3.59 -3.97
CA ALA A 43 -15.19 -4.70 -3.51
C ALA A 43 -15.74 -4.46 -2.10
N MET A 44 -14.96 -3.84 -1.22
CA MET A 44 -15.34 -3.62 0.17
C MET A 44 -16.07 -2.30 0.41
N LEU A 45 -15.68 -1.24 -0.27
CA LEU A 45 -16.17 0.12 -0.02
C LEU A 45 -17.04 0.68 -1.15
N GLY A 46 -16.99 0.11 -2.35
CA GLY A 46 -17.64 0.67 -3.53
C GLY A 46 -16.78 1.71 -4.22
N GLU A 47 -17.18 2.11 -5.42
CA GLU A 47 -16.39 3.02 -6.26
C GLU A 47 -16.24 4.40 -5.64
N GLU A 48 -17.33 4.97 -5.13
CA GLU A 48 -17.33 6.34 -4.61
C GLU A 48 -16.39 6.49 -3.42
N ASP A 49 -16.47 5.61 -2.44
CA ASP A 49 -15.62 5.67 -1.25
C ASP A 49 -14.17 5.33 -1.58
N THR A 50 -13.94 4.45 -2.55
CA THR A 50 -12.59 4.14 -3.02
C THR A 50 -11.94 5.38 -3.63
N VAL A 51 -12.68 6.15 -4.43
CA VAL A 51 -12.16 7.41 -4.99
C VAL A 51 -11.77 8.38 -3.88
N LYS A 52 -12.60 8.51 -2.86
CA LYS A 52 -12.29 9.38 -1.71
C LYS A 52 -11.01 8.92 -1.00
N PHE A 53 -10.86 7.63 -0.80
CA PHE A 53 -9.69 7.06 -0.17
C PHE A 53 -8.42 7.30 -0.99
N LEU A 54 -8.50 7.13 -2.30
CA LEU A 54 -7.37 7.37 -3.19
C LEU A 54 -6.96 8.85 -3.20
N LYS A 55 -7.91 9.77 -3.05
CA LYS A 55 -7.60 11.20 -2.91
C LYS A 55 -6.80 11.50 -1.64
N VAL A 56 -7.11 10.81 -0.55
CA VAL A 56 -6.33 10.92 0.69
C VAL A 56 -4.91 10.43 0.45
N ALA A 57 -4.74 9.33 -0.28
CA ALA A 57 -3.41 8.82 -0.64
C ALA A 57 -2.63 9.83 -1.48
N VAL A 58 -3.28 10.46 -2.45
CA VAL A 58 -2.65 11.51 -3.26
C VAL A 58 -2.13 12.65 -2.36
N ASP A 59 -2.96 13.11 -1.43
CA ASP A 59 -2.57 14.18 -0.51
C ASP A 59 -1.39 13.76 0.38
N SER A 60 -1.36 12.52 0.84
CA SER A 60 -0.25 12.04 1.65
C SER A 60 1.07 12.03 0.87
N VAL A 61 1.03 11.72 -0.43
CA VAL A 61 2.21 11.81 -1.29
C VAL A 61 2.67 13.26 -1.43
N LYS A 62 1.72 14.17 -1.69
CA LYS A 62 2.03 15.60 -1.85
C LYS A 62 2.63 16.22 -0.59
N ASN A 63 2.20 15.75 0.58
CA ASN A 63 2.69 16.25 1.86
C ASN A 63 4.04 15.66 2.27
N GLY A 64 4.62 14.79 1.46
CA GLY A 64 5.96 14.25 1.71
C GLY A 64 6.02 13.10 2.72
N TYR A 65 4.88 12.61 3.18
CA TYR A 65 4.82 11.51 4.16
C TYR A 65 5.59 10.28 3.68
N HIS A 66 5.33 9.88 2.44
CA HIS A 66 5.98 8.68 1.89
C HIS A 66 7.43 8.91 1.54
N THR A 67 7.79 10.14 1.15
CA THR A 67 9.18 10.50 0.88
C THR A 67 10.02 10.40 2.14
N ALA A 68 9.51 10.90 3.25
CA ALA A 68 10.19 10.79 4.54
C ALA A 68 10.40 9.34 4.97
N ASN A 69 9.39 8.49 4.75
CA ASN A 69 9.50 7.06 5.07
C ASN A 69 10.52 6.37 4.17
N ALA A 70 10.55 6.70 2.88
CA ALA A 70 11.48 6.12 1.93
C ALA A 70 12.95 6.46 2.25
N GLU A 71 13.21 7.66 2.76
CA GLU A 71 14.55 8.10 3.15
C GLU A 71 15.12 7.31 4.34
N ASN A 72 14.26 6.68 5.13
CA ASN A 72 14.64 5.90 6.30
C ASN A 72 14.88 4.41 5.98
N ILE A 73 14.74 4.02 4.76
CA ILE A 73 15.00 2.64 4.29
C ILE A 73 16.45 2.48 3.74
#